data_54f556ca5a79ba1ea556aa7fedc587af
#
_entry.id   54f556ca5a79ba1ea556aa7fedc587af
#
_cell.length_a   1.000
_cell.length_b   1.000
_cell.length_c   1.000
_cell.angle_alpha   90.00
_cell.angle_beta   90.00
_cell.angle_gamma   90.00
#
_symmetry.space_group_name_H-M   'P 1'
#
loop_
_entity.id
_entity.type
_entity.pdbx_description
1 polymer ?
#
loop_
_entity_poly.entity_id
_entity_poly.type
_entity_poly.pdbx_seq_one_letter_code
_entity_poly.pdbx_strand_id
1 'polypeptide(L)'
;YNGLHLEGKMQEVFDRLATTKKVFPVAAGIPESKLRTVAQVNGISTHDPHIWFDVQLWMLAVAEIGKQLSASDPTNAAFYATQTTKYLEQLAALDVFVKEKMSAIPETHRTLITSHDAFGYFGAAYGIRVKGLQGISTAAEFGLKDITDMVNMIIAEDIEGDFVESSVSEKSIQAVIE
;
A
#
# COMPACT_ATOMS: atom_id res chain seq x y z
N TYR A 1 14.36 -2.82 -0.87
CA TYR A 1 13.43 -1.76 -1.21
C TYR A 1 12.06 -2.34 -1.60
N ASN A 2 11.01 -1.51 -1.63
CA ASN A 2 9.66 -2.00 -1.95
C ASN A 2 9.55 -2.52 -3.38
N GLY A 3 9.97 -1.71 -4.34
CA GLY A 3 9.71 -1.92 -5.76
C GLY A 3 8.41 -1.29 -6.23
N LEU A 4 7.93 -1.68 -7.42
CA LEU A 4 6.70 -1.14 -8.04
C LEU A 4 6.76 0.40 -8.21
N HIS A 5 7.96 0.94 -8.40
CA HIS A 5 8.24 2.37 -8.55
C HIS A 5 7.91 3.25 -7.32
N LEU A 6 7.71 2.67 -6.13
CA LEU A 6 7.51 3.44 -4.89
C LEU A 6 8.63 4.44 -4.66
N GLU A 7 9.87 4.02 -4.92
CA GLU A 7 11.08 4.79 -4.67
C GLU A 7 11.34 5.89 -5.71
N GLY A 8 10.50 5.99 -6.73
CA GLY A 8 10.62 7.02 -7.76
C GLY A 8 12.02 7.07 -8.39
N LYS A 9 12.68 8.22 -8.34
CA LYS A 9 14.03 8.43 -8.91
C LYS A 9 15.13 7.59 -8.24
N MET A 10 14.91 7.07 -7.03
CA MET A 10 15.87 6.18 -6.36
C MET A 10 15.97 4.81 -7.02
N GLN A 11 14.99 4.43 -7.86
CA GLN A 11 15.05 3.16 -8.61
C GLN A 11 16.36 3.01 -9.40
N GLU A 12 16.79 4.05 -10.11
CA GLU A 12 18.04 4.04 -10.88
C GLU A 12 19.29 3.83 -10.00
N VAL A 13 19.23 4.29 -8.74
CA VAL A 13 20.31 4.08 -7.77
C VAL A 13 20.34 2.62 -7.34
N PHE A 14 19.16 2.03 -7.05
CA PHE A 14 19.07 0.61 -6.69
C PHE A 14 19.51 -0.30 -7.84
N ASP A 15 19.13 0.00 -9.08
CA ASP A 15 19.55 -0.75 -10.26
C ASP A 15 21.07 -0.75 -10.42
N ARG A 16 21.70 0.40 -10.21
CA ARG A 16 23.18 0.52 -10.21
C ARG A 16 23.82 -0.24 -9.06
N LEU A 17 23.28 -0.13 -7.85
CA LEU A 17 23.77 -0.86 -6.68
C LEU A 17 23.64 -2.37 -6.85
N ALA A 18 22.59 -2.86 -7.50
CA ALA A 18 22.35 -4.27 -7.74
C ALA A 18 23.46 -4.93 -8.59
N THR A 19 24.25 -4.16 -9.34
CA THR A 19 25.41 -4.68 -10.08
C THR A 19 26.57 -5.12 -9.19
N THR A 20 26.67 -4.60 -7.96
CA THR A 20 27.79 -4.84 -7.04
C THR A 20 27.35 -5.24 -5.63
N LYS A 21 26.09 -5.05 -5.29
CA LYS A 21 25.49 -5.33 -3.98
C LYS A 21 24.26 -6.21 -4.13
N LYS A 22 23.92 -6.95 -3.08
CA LYS A 22 22.66 -7.70 -3.01
C LYS A 22 21.52 -6.72 -2.72
N VAL A 23 20.82 -6.27 -3.74
CA VAL A 23 19.69 -5.36 -3.67
C VAL A 23 18.53 -6.02 -4.39
N PHE A 24 17.35 -6.06 -3.76
CA PHE A 24 16.17 -6.69 -4.35
C PHE A 24 14.89 -5.98 -3.93
N PRO A 25 13.88 -5.91 -4.81
CA PRO A 25 12.55 -5.42 -4.45
C PRO A 25 11.77 -6.51 -3.72
N VAL A 26 11.17 -6.18 -2.58
CA VAL A 26 10.40 -7.17 -1.80
C VAL A 26 9.09 -7.54 -2.49
N ALA A 27 8.53 -6.62 -3.29
CA ALA A 27 7.35 -6.87 -4.12
C ALA A 27 7.58 -7.96 -5.19
N ALA A 28 8.82 -8.33 -5.52
CA ALA A 28 9.11 -9.43 -6.45
C ALA A 28 8.59 -10.79 -5.97
N GLY A 29 8.30 -10.94 -4.67
CA GLY A 29 7.65 -12.13 -4.11
C GLY A 29 6.15 -12.22 -4.40
N ILE A 30 5.53 -11.17 -4.95
CA ILE A 30 4.09 -11.08 -5.18
C ILE A 30 3.77 -11.42 -6.65
N PRO A 31 2.91 -12.41 -6.92
CA PRO A 31 2.47 -12.69 -8.28
C PRO A 31 1.79 -11.46 -8.92
N GLU A 32 2.10 -11.17 -10.18
CA GLU A 32 1.55 -10.02 -10.92
C GLU A 32 0.02 -10.01 -10.92
N SER A 33 -0.62 -11.18 -10.98
CA SER A 33 -2.08 -11.32 -10.94
C SER A 33 -2.74 -10.84 -9.64
N LYS A 34 -1.95 -10.61 -8.59
CA LYS A 34 -2.40 -10.06 -7.30
C LYS A 34 -2.12 -8.57 -7.18
N LEU A 35 -1.37 -7.99 -8.10
CA LEU A 35 -1.05 -6.57 -8.10
C LEU A 35 -2.18 -5.75 -8.74
N ARG A 36 -2.54 -4.64 -8.08
CA ARG A 36 -3.51 -3.69 -8.63
C ARG A 36 -2.86 -2.88 -9.75
N THR A 37 -3.41 -2.99 -10.96
CA THR A 37 -3.02 -2.12 -12.07
C THR A 37 -3.67 -0.76 -11.93
N VAL A 38 -2.87 0.30 -11.98
CA VAL A 38 -3.34 1.69 -11.81
C VAL A 38 -3.26 2.50 -13.09
N ALA A 39 -2.39 2.12 -14.00
CA ALA A 39 -2.32 2.68 -15.34
C ALA A 39 -1.67 1.70 -16.31
N GLN A 40 -1.89 1.96 -17.60
CA GLN A 40 -1.13 1.34 -18.67
C GLN A 40 -0.47 2.44 -19.51
N VAL A 41 0.85 2.40 -19.61
CA VAL A 41 1.63 3.33 -20.41
C VAL A 41 2.37 2.54 -21.49
N ASN A 42 2.06 2.80 -22.76
CA ASN A 42 2.65 2.07 -23.90
C ASN A 42 2.54 0.54 -23.79
N GLY A 43 1.41 0.04 -23.28
CA GLY A 43 1.16 -1.39 -23.08
C GLY A 43 1.86 -2.00 -21.87
N ILE A 44 2.56 -1.20 -21.06
CA ILE A 44 3.18 -1.65 -19.80
C ILE A 44 2.24 -1.28 -18.67
N SER A 45 1.84 -2.28 -17.88
CA SER A 45 1.06 -2.07 -16.66
C SER A 45 1.93 -1.44 -15.58
N THR A 46 1.43 -0.37 -14.98
CA THR A 46 1.97 0.17 -13.74
C THR A 46 1.09 -0.26 -12.58
N HIS A 47 1.71 -0.67 -11.48
CA HIS A 47 1.01 -1.22 -10.34
C HIS A 47 1.07 -0.26 -9.15
N ASP A 48 0.04 -0.34 -8.31
CA ASP A 48 -0.02 0.34 -7.03
C ASP A 48 1.11 -0.20 -6.12
N PRO A 49 2.00 0.65 -5.59
CA PRO A 49 3.12 0.20 -4.77
C PRO A 49 2.75 -0.06 -3.30
N HIS A 50 1.55 0.30 -2.83
CA HIS A 50 1.15 0.31 -1.43
C HIS A 50 0.72 -1.07 -0.92
N ILE A 51 1.52 -2.10 -1.23
CA ILE A 51 1.24 -3.52 -0.99
C ILE A 51 1.08 -3.88 0.49
N TRP A 52 1.69 -3.10 1.40
CA TRP A 52 1.70 -3.37 2.85
C TRP A 52 0.33 -3.18 3.52
N PHE A 53 -0.62 -2.55 2.84
CA PHE A 53 -1.97 -2.36 3.34
C PHE A 53 -2.89 -3.57 3.12
N ASP A 54 -2.48 -4.56 2.33
CA ASP A 54 -3.06 -5.90 2.33
C ASP A 54 -2.11 -6.84 3.07
N VAL A 55 -2.53 -7.32 4.24
CA VAL A 55 -1.69 -8.18 5.08
C VAL A 55 -1.27 -9.46 4.35
N GLN A 56 -2.11 -10.03 3.48
CA GLN A 56 -1.76 -11.21 2.70
C GLN A 56 -0.66 -10.93 1.67
N LEU A 57 -0.68 -9.76 1.02
CA LEU A 57 0.40 -9.33 0.12
C LEU A 57 1.68 -9.06 0.90
N TRP A 58 1.56 -8.42 2.07
CA TRP A 58 2.72 -8.17 2.93
C TRP A 58 3.36 -9.47 3.43
N MET A 59 2.58 -10.52 3.71
CA MET A 59 3.11 -11.85 4.04
C MET A 59 3.96 -12.43 2.90
N LEU A 60 3.56 -12.23 1.63
CA LEU A 60 4.37 -12.65 0.48
C LEU A 60 5.69 -11.88 0.40
N ALA A 61 5.66 -10.57 0.62
CA ALA A 61 6.86 -9.74 0.69
C ALA A 61 7.80 -10.18 1.82
N VAL A 62 7.26 -10.46 3.01
CA VAL A 62 8.03 -10.96 4.17
C VAL A 62 8.66 -12.33 3.88
N ALA A 63 7.94 -13.24 3.22
CA ALA A 63 8.48 -14.52 2.80
C ALA A 63 9.67 -14.33 1.82
N GLU A 64 9.55 -13.42 0.87
CA GLU A 64 10.64 -13.08 -0.06
C GLU A 64 11.84 -12.49 0.68
N ILE A 65 11.63 -11.58 1.65
CA ILE A 65 12.70 -11.04 2.51
C ILE A 65 13.44 -12.16 3.21
N GLY A 66 12.72 -13.08 3.87
CA GLY A 66 13.33 -14.22 4.58
C GLY A 66 14.16 -15.11 3.66
N LYS A 67 13.67 -15.39 2.47
CA LYS A 67 14.35 -16.15 1.42
C LYS A 67 15.65 -15.44 0.97
N GLN A 68 15.59 -14.15 0.69
CA GLN A 68 16.72 -13.36 0.22
C GLN A 68 17.79 -13.19 1.30
N LEU A 69 17.40 -12.98 2.56
CA LEU A 69 18.34 -12.93 3.68
C LEU A 69 19.04 -14.27 3.87
N SER A 70 18.31 -15.38 3.85
CA SER A 70 18.88 -16.74 3.98
C SER A 70 19.86 -17.05 2.85
N ALA A 71 19.54 -16.65 1.62
CA ALA A 71 20.44 -16.82 0.46
C ALA A 71 21.67 -15.90 0.53
N SER A 72 21.54 -14.73 1.16
CA SER A 72 22.60 -13.74 1.27
C SER A 72 23.60 -14.06 2.38
N ASP A 73 23.13 -14.69 3.44
CA ASP A 73 23.90 -15.10 4.62
C ASP A 73 23.51 -16.52 5.05
N PRO A 74 24.04 -17.55 4.36
CA PRO A 74 23.71 -18.94 4.63
C PRO A 74 24.05 -19.41 6.04
N THR A 75 25.05 -18.79 6.67
CA THR A 75 25.45 -19.12 8.04
C THR A 75 24.32 -18.89 9.04
N ASN A 76 23.53 -17.84 8.83
CA ASN A 76 22.40 -17.47 9.68
C ASN A 76 21.04 -17.84 9.07
N ALA A 77 20.99 -18.68 8.02
CA ALA A 77 19.76 -19.01 7.31
C ALA A 77 18.66 -19.58 8.23
N ALA A 78 19.01 -20.46 9.20
CA ALA A 78 18.07 -21.01 10.14
C ALA A 78 17.45 -19.94 11.09
N PHE A 79 18.24 -18.95 11.48
CA PHE A 79 17.74 -17.80 12.25
C PHE A 79 16.75 -16.99 11.43
N TYR A 80 17.09 -16.64 10.18
CA TYR A 80 16.16 -15.88 9.31
C TYR A 80 14.88 -16.65 9.05
N ALA A 81 14.94 -17.95 8.77
CA ALA A 81 13.77 -18.78 8.58
C ALA A 81 12.86 -18.78 9.81
N THR A 82 13.44 -18.93 11.01
CA THR A 82 12.70 -18.89 12.28
C THR A 82 12.00 -17.55 12.50
N GLN A 83 12.71 -16.42 12.31
CA GLN A 83 12.13 -15.09 12.49
C GLN A 83 11.04 -14.81 11.45
N THR A 84 11.25 -15.23 10.20
CA THR A 84 10.25 -15.11 9.13
C THR A 84 8.97 -15.86 9.50
N THR A 85 9.07 -17.11 9.92
CA THR A 85 7.91 -17.92 10.33
C THR A 85 7.15 -17.25 11.47
N LYS A 86 7.86 -16.83 12.52
CA LYS A 86 7.26 -16.14 13.67
C LYS A 86 6.52 -14.87 13.27
N TYR A 87 7.08 -14.07 12.36
CA TYR A 87 6.45 -12.83 11.91
C TYR A 87 5.24 -13.12 11.00
N LEU A 88 5.31 -14.15 10.15
CA LEU A 88 4.17 -14.58 9.34
C LEU A 88 2.99 -15.03 10.20
N GLU A 89 3.23 -15.71 11.33
CA GLU A 89 2.18 -16.08 12.30
C GLU A 89 1.51 -14.84 12.91
N GLN A 90 2.29 -13.82 13.25
CA GLN A 90 1.76 -12.53 13.74
C GLN A 90 0.92 -11.82 12.68
N LEU A 91 1.38 -11.82 11.44
CA LEU A 91 0.64 -11.22 10.31
C LEU A 91 -0.66 -11.98 10.03
N ALA A 92 -0.66 -13.32 10.11
CA ALA A 92 -1.87 -14.11 9.95
C ALA A 92 -2.92 -13.76 11.01
N ALA A 93 -2.49 -13.58 12.27
CA ALA A 93 -3.37 -13.14 13.35
C ALA A 93 -3.89 -11.71 13.11
N LEU A 94 -3.03 -10.80 12.60
CA LEU A 94 -3.42 -9.44 12.23
C LEU A 94 -4.47 -9.43 11.12
N ASP A 95 -4.31 -10.25 10.07
CA ASP A 95 -5.27 -10.35 8.97
C ASP A 95 -6.66 -10.76 9.46
N VAL A 96 -6.73 -11.74 10.35
CA VAL A 96 -7.99 -12.17 10.99
C VAL A 96 -8.60 -11.02 11.80
N PHE A 97 -7.79 -10.35 12.63
CA PHE A 97 -8.23 -9.22 13.43
C PHE A 97 -8.80 -8.07 12.57
N VAL A 98 -8.10 -7.70 11.49
CA VAL A 98 -8.56 -6.62 10.60
C VAL A 98 -9.86 -7.00 9.91
N LYS A 99 -9.98 -8.24 9.39
CA LYS A 99 -11.21 -8.75 8.79
C LYS A 99 -12.39 -8.67 9.75
N GLU A 100 -12.19 -9.10 10.99
CA GLU A 100 -13.22 -9.04 12.03
C GLU A 100 -13.66 -7.59 12.30
N LYS A 101 -12.70 -6.67 12.49
CA LYS A 101 -13.00 -5.26 12.76
C LYS A 101 -13.70 -4.57 11.59
N MET A 102 -13.24 -4.81 10.36
CA MET A 102 -13.86 -4.20 9.19
C MET A 102 -15.25 -4.79 8.90
N SER A 103 -15.47 -6.07 9.13
CA SER A 103 -16.78 -6.69 8.97
C SER A 103 -17.81 -6.19 9.98
N ALA A 104 -17.39 -5.71 11.13
CA ALA A 104 -18.27 -5.11 12.15
C ALA A 104 -18.79 -3.71 11.76
N ILE A 105 -18.17 -3.03 10.80
CA ILE A 105 -18.65 -1.74 10.29
C ILE A 105 -19.82 -2.00 9.35
N PRO A 106 -20.98 -1.32 9.51
CA PRO A 106 -22.08 -1.42 8.57
C PRO A 106 -21.65 -1.06 7.13
N GLU A 107 -22.20 -1.75 6.13
CA GLU A 107 -21.80 -1.53 4.72
C GLU A 107 -21.98 -0.07 4.27
N THR A 108 -23.00 0.61 4.77
CA THR A 108 -23.28 2.02 4.48
C THR A 108 -22.19 2.97 5.00
N HIS A 109 -21.38 2.53 5.97
CA HIS A 109 -20.30 3.34 6.57
C HIS A 109 -18.89 2.84 6.17
N ARG A 110 -18.80 1.93 5.19
CA ARG A 110 -17.51 1.38 4.72
C ARG A 110 -16.88 2.25 3.63
N THR A 111 -16.77 3.54 3.90
CA THR A 111 -16.04 4.47 3.03
C THR A 111 -14.90 5.10 3.81
N LEU A 112 -13.71 5.05 3.25
CA LEU A 112 -12.48 5.61 3.79
C LEU A 112 -12.02 6.75 2.89
N ILE A 113 -11.97 7.96 3.42
CA ILE A 113 -11.41 9.14 2.76
C ILE A 113 -9.99 9.37 3.27
N THR A 114 -9.05 9.57 2.37
CA THR A 114 -7.64 9.76 2.70
C THR A 114 -7.02 10.89 1.90
N SER A 115 -5.91 11.43 2.38
CA SER A 115 -5.20 12.52 1.72
C SER A 115 -4.63 12.12 0.36
N HIS A 116 -4.18 10.86 0.18
CA HIS A 116 -3.78 10.32 -1.11
C HIS A 116 -4.25 8.87 -1.32
N ASP A 117 -4.23 8.38 -2.56
CA ASP A 117 -4.72 7.03 -2.92
C ASP A 117 -3.67 5.96 -2.61
N ALA A 118 -3.46 5.67 -1.33
CA ALA A 118 -2.56 4.62 -0.86
C ALA A 118 -3.29 3.34 -0.40
N PHE A 119 -4.56 3.44 -0.08
CA PHE A 119 -5.29 2.37 0.64
C PHE A 119 -6.08 1.44 -0.28
N GLY A 120 -5.79 1.46 -1.57
CA GLY A 120 -6.53 0.67 -2.54
C GLY A 120 -6.45 -0.84 -2.31
N TYR A 121 -5.30 -1.38 -1.89
CA TYR A 121 -5.18 -2.79 -1.48
C TYR A 121 -5.97 -3.09 -0.20
N PHE A 122 -5.94 -2.17 0.79
CA PHE A 122 -6.74 -2.29 2.00
C PHE A 122 -8.23 -2.39 1.68
N GLY A 123 -8.72 -1.49 0.85
CA GLY A 123 -10.11 -1.48 0.41
C GLY A 123 -10.53 -2.80 -0.25
N ALA A 124 -9.69 -3.31 -1.16
CA ALA A 124 -9.93 -4.57 -1.85
C ALA A 124 -9.89 -5.79 -0.91
N ALA A 125 -8.95 -5.82 0.03
CA ALA A 125 -8.78 -6.95 0.96
C ALA A 125 -9.88 -7.03 2.03
N TYR A 126 -10.40 -5.88 2.47
CA TYR A 126 -11.26 -5.79 3.65
C TYR A 126 -12.66 -5.23 3.37
N GLY A 127 -13.03 -5.04 2.10
CA GLY A 127 -14.37 -4.62 1.70
C GLY A 127 -14.70 -3.18 2.09
N ILE A 128 -13.70 -2.28 2.01
CA ILE A 128 -13.83 -0.84 2.28
C ILE A 128 -13.72 -0.10 0.95
N ARG A 129 -14.63 0.81 0.67
CA ARG A 129 -14.49 1.74 -0.46
C ARG A 129 -13.51 2.83 -0.07
N VAL A 130 -12.43 2.97 -0.84
CA VAL A 130 -11.39 3.97 -0.59
C VAL A 130 -11.44 5.08 -1.62
N LYS A 131 -11.26 6.31 -1.16
CA LYS A 131 -11.15 7.49 -2.00
C LYS A 131 -10.05 8.41 -1.48
N GLY A 132 -8.97 8.52 -2.25
CA GLY A 132 -7.90 9.50 -2.01
C GLY A 132 -8.22 10.84 -2.69
N LEU A 133 -7.92 11.95 -2.03
CA LEU A 133 -8.00 13.28 -2.62
C LEU A 133 -6.91 13.46 -3.68
N GLN A 134 -5.69 13.06 -3.35
CA GLN A 134 -4.53 13.05 -4.24
C GLN A 134 -4.38 11.66 -4.88
N GLY A 135 -3.79 11.59 -6.07
CA GLY A 135 -3.54 10.31 -6.74
C GLY A 135 -2.52 9.42 -6.01
N ILE A 136 -2.22 8.25 -6.58
CA ILE A 136 -1.29 7.26 -6.02
C ILE A 136 0.11 7.84 -5.77
N SER A 137 0.58 8.74 -6.65
CA SER A 137 1.83 9.47 -6.43
C SER A 137 1.55 10.79 -5.73
N THR A 138 2.18 11.03 -4.59
CA THR A 138 2.13 12.31 -3.87
C THR A 138 2.81 13.46 -4.62
N ALA A 139 3.50 13.18 -5.73
CA ALA A 139 4.03 14.20 -6.64
C ALA A 139 2.97 14.78 -7.59
N ALA A 140 1.79 14.16 -7.70
CA ALA A 140 0.68 14.68 -8.47
C ALA A 140 -0.05 15.77 -7.66
N GLU A 141 -0.26 16.92 -8.28
CA GLU A 141 -1.07 18.00 -7.70
C GLU A 141 -2.56 17.68 -7.88
N PHE A 142 -3.37 18.11 -6.94
CA PHE A 142 -4.84 18.10 -7.05
C PHE A 142 -5.34 19.52 -7.24
N GLY A 143 -6.46 19.67 -7.94
CA GLY A 143 -7.06 20.96 -8.24
C GLY A 143 -8.28 21.25 -7.38
N LEU A 144 -8.81 22.47 -7.50
CA LEU A 144 -10.04 22.89 -6.81
C LEU A 144 -11.24 21.99 -7.16
N LYS A 145 -11.26 21.45 -8.38
CA LYS A 145 -12.30 20.52 -8.82
C LYS A 145 -12.28 19.23 -8.00
N ASP A 146 -11.10 18.68 -7.72
CA ASP A 146 -10.95 17.42 -6.96
C ASP A 146 -11.46 17.61 -5.52
N ILE A 147 -11.17 18.76 -4.91
CA ILE A 147 -11.69 19.15 -3.59
C ILE A 147 -13.22 19.23 -3.65
N THR A 148 -13.78 19.96 -4.62
CA THR A 148 -15.22 20.14 -4.76
C THR A 148 -15.94 18.81 -4.98
N ASP A 149 -15.41 17.94 -5.82
CA ASP A 149 -15.97 16.62 -6.09
C ASP A 149 -15.95 15.75 -4.82
N MET A 150 -14.87 15.83 -4.01
CA MET A 150 -14.75 15.13 -2.74
C MET A 150 -15.77 15.62 -1.72
N VAL A 151 -15.91 16.94 -1.54
CA VAL A 151 -16.91 17.55 -0.63
C VAL A 151 -18.32 17.13 -1.03
N ASN A 152 -18.66 17.20 -2.31
CA ASN A 152 -19.98 16.77 -2.80
C ASN A 152 -20.24 15.30 -2.51
N MET A 153 -19.24 14.44 -2.63
CA MET A 153 -19.36 13.02 -2.31
C MET A 153 -19.57 12.79 -0.81
N ILE A 154 -18.80 13.48 0.05
CA ILE A 154 -18.92 13.39 1.51
C ILE A 154 -20.35 13.76 1.94
N ILE A 155 -20.89 14.87 1.40
CA ILE A 155 -22.24 15.34 1.72
C ILE A 155 -23.31 14.37 1.19
N ALA A 156 -23.15 13.91 -0.06
CA ALA A 156 -24.16 13.05 -0.69
C ALA A 156 -24.26 11.66 -0.05
N GLU A 157 -23.18 11.17 0.54
CA GLU A 157 -23.07 9.84 1.11
C GLU A 157 -23.06 9.83 2.64
N ASP A 158 -23.23 11.00 3.27
CA ASP A 158 -23.27 11.19 4.74
C ASP A 158 -22.04 10.55 5.43
N ILE A 159 -20.84 10.87 4.91
CA ILE A 159 -19.59 10.33 5.43
C ILE A 159 -19.17 11.13 6.66
N GLU A 160 -19.14 10.49 7.82
CA GLU A 160 -18.93 11.15 9.12
C GLU A 160 -17.47 11.48 9.44
N GLY A 161 -16.50 11.01 8.65
CA GLY A 161 -15.09 11.23 8.96
C GLY A 161 -14.15 11.01 7.79
N ASP A 162 -13.01 11.67 7.89
CA ASP A 162 -11.86 11.51 7.01
C ASP A 162 -10.60 11.19 7.82
N PHE A 163 -9.58 10.69 7.15
CA PHE A 163 -8.32 10.33 7.78
C PHE A 163 -7.17 11.15 7.21
N VAL A 164 -6.49 11.86 8.10
CA VAL A 164 -5.30 12.65 7.77
C VAL A 164 -4.05 11.79 7.95
N GLU A 165 -3.22 11.77 6.93
CA GLU A 165 -1.97 11.03 6.94
C GLU A 165 -0.82 11.93 7.39
N SER A 166 -0.01 11.46 8.35
CA SER A 166 1.16 12.21 8.84
C SER A 166 2.27 12.37 7.80
N SER A 167 2.21 11.61 6.70
CA SER A 167 3.21 11.61 5.63
C SER A 167 2.95 12.62 4.50
N VAL A 168 1.78 13.24 4.49
CA VAL A 168 1.37 14.24 3.49
C VAL A 168 0.93 15.54 4.14
N SER A 169 0.85 16.62 3.35
CA SER A 169 0.41 17.92 3.86
C SER A 169 -1.05 17.89 4.29
N GLU A 170 -1.32 18.25 5.53
CA GLU A 170 -2.68 18.37 6.07
C GLU A 170 -3.53 19.45 5.38
N LYS A 171 -2.88 20.43 4.74
CA LYS A 171 -3.58 21.56 4.08
C LYS A 171 -4.61 21.11 3.05
N SER A 172 -4.36 19.98 2.40
CA SER A 172 -5.21 19.44 1.35
C SER A 172 -6.54 18.95 1.89
N ILE A 173 -6.46 18.16 2.96
CA ILE A 173 -7.65 17.57 3.57
C ILE A 173 -8.40 18.61 4.42
N GLN A 174 -7.69 19.57 5.02
CA GLN A 174 -8.32 20.68 5.73
C GLN A 174 -9.23 21.50 4.81
N ALA A 175 -8.83 21.71 3.55
CA ALA A 175 -9.66 22.40 2.57
C ALA A 175 -10.94 21.62 2.16
N VAL A 176 -11.02 20.34 2.51
CA VAL A 176 -12.22 19.51 2.31
C VAL A 176 -13.15 19.60 3.53
N ILE A 177 -12.58 19.80 4.72
CA ILE A 177 -13.33 19.85 5.99
C ILE A 177 -14.00 21.24 6.21
N GLU A 178 -13.38 22.33 5.73
CA GLU A 178 -13.92 23.71 5.79
C GLU A 178 -15.03 23.95 4.77
#